data_95be0a1e17ec7375eb0f870e33836b3c
#
_entry.id   95be0a1e17ec7375eb0f870e33836b3c
#
_cell.length_a   1.000
_cell.length_b   1.000
_cell.length_c   1.000
_cell.angle_alpha   90.00
_cell.angle_beta   90.00
_cell.angle_gamma   90.00
#
_symmetry.space_group_name_H-M   'P 1'
#
loop_
_entity.id
_entity.type
_entity.pdbx_description
1 polymer ?
#
loop_
_entity_poly.entity_id
_entity_poly.type
_entity_poly.pdbx_seq_one_letter_code
_entity_poly.pdbx_strand_id
1 'polypeptide(L)'
;MGMRVNPAEFRRLNLRCHTVLRDVPLHDVWAIPLDGGGPGRTIGDARAILFGDRRPATNVAVRGLFTLRLAVGRVFGWDRERHDPPAASYVHRLTEADRSQSEVSPGSREGPFRVLYALGSEALSELRNATVHAFLALALTPRPEGYTLYLAIYVKRVSLFTPLYMALIDPFRRWIVYPALGRQAQQGWLRAYATARQTPSRGDGEAPAVDVRS
;
A
#
# COMPACT_ATOMS: atom_id res chain seq x y z
N MET A 1 2.25 1.72 16.00
CA MET A 1 2.25 3.01 15.27
C MET A 1 3.23 2.91 14.11
N GLY A 2 2.83 3.28 12.89
CA GLY A 2 3.75 3.26 11.73
C GLY A 2 4.89 4.25 11.95
N MET A 3 6.09 3.87 11.51
CA MET A 3 7.29 4.72 11.62
C MET A 3 7.97 4.87 10.26
N ARG A 4 8.58 6.03 10.06
CA ARG A 4 9.42 6.26 8.90
C ARG A 4 10.71 5.45 9.05
N VAL A 5 11.07 4.71 8.00
CA VAL A 5 12.28 3.87 8.01
C VAL A 5 13.28 4.33 6.97
N ASN A 6 14.52 3.85 7.10
CA ASN A 6 15.55 4.17 6.14
C ASN A 6 15.19 3.55 4.77
N PRO A 7 15.23 4.32 3.68
CA PRO A 7 14.99 3.81 2.34
C PRO A 7 15.86 2.60 1.95
N ALA A 8 17.05 2.46 2.54
CA ALA A 8 17.93 1.31 2.30
C ALA A 8 17.34 0.00 2.83
N GLU A 9 16.53 0.04 3.89
CA GLU A 9 15.83 -1.14 4.42
C GLU A 9 14.85 -1.67 3.38
N PHE A 10 14.02 -0.80 2.83
CA PHE A 10 13.04 -1.17 1.81
C PHE A 10 13.70 -1.68 0.52
N ARG A 11 14.83 -1.06 0.11
CA ARG A 11 15.58 -1.47 -1.08
C ARG A 11 16.22 -2.86 -0.98
N ARG A 12 16.42 -3.39 0.23
CA ARG A 12 16.93 -4.75 0.45
C ARG A 12 15.87 -5.82 0.23
N LEU A 13 14.59 -5.45 0.24
CA LEU A 13 13.51 -6.38 -0.05
C LEU A 13 13.55 -6.74 -1.54
N ASN A 14 13.37 -8.03 -1.84
CA ASN A 14 13.32 -8.51 -3.23
C ASN A 14 11.95 -8.21 -3.83
N LEU A 15 11.75 -6.98 -4.30
CA LEU A 15 10.47 -6.48 -4.80
C LEU A 15 10.55 -6.11 -6.27
N ARG A 16 9.50 -6.42 -7.00
CA ARG A 16 9.34 -6.08 -8.41
C ARG A 16 9.32 -4.58 -8.67
N CYS A 17 8.78 -3.81 -7.73
CA CYS A 17 8.73 -2.35 -7.85
C CYS A 17 10.11 -1.72 -8.08
N HIS A 18 11.20 -2.30 -7.56
CA HIS A 18 12.56 -1.78 -7.76
C HIS A 18 13.01 -1.85 -9.22
N THR A 19 12.59 -2.89 -9.94
CA THR A 19 12.88 -3.03 -11.38
C THR A 19 12.01 -2.08 -12.20
N VAL A 20 10.71 -2.02 -11.91
CA VAL A 20 9.76 -1.17 -12.65
C VAL A 20 10.08 0.31 -12.46
N LEU A 21 10.50 0.71 -11.25
CA LEU A 21 10.78 2.10 -10.87
C LEU A 21 12.27 2.43 -10.76
N ARG A 22 13.14 1.69 -11.46
CA ARG A 22 14.61 1.86 -11.38
C ARG A 22 15.13 3.28 -11.61
N ASP A 23 14.39 4.07 -12.40
CA ASP A 23 14.69 5.45 -12.78
C ASP A 23 13.85 6.49 -12.00
N VAL A 24 13.04 6.06 -11.04
CA VAL A 24 12.18 6.94 -10.26
C VAL A 24 12.72 7.06 -8.84
N PRO A 25 13.00 8.28 -8.36
CA PRO A 25 13.50 8.48 -7.01
C PRO A 25 12.53 7.99 -5.94
N LEU A 26 13.02 7.18 -5.00
CA LEU A 26 12.32 6.82 -3.78
C LEU A 26 12.32 8.02 -2.84
N HIS A 27 11.13 8.57 -2.56
CA HIS A 27 10.97 9.78 -1.78
C HIS A 27 10.82 9.49 -0.29
N ASP A 28 10.01 8.49 0.07
CA ASP A 28 9.66 8.22 1.46
C ASP A 28 9.25 6.76 1.67
N VAL A 29 9.57 6.20 2.85
CA VAL A 29 9.19 4.83 3.24
C VAL A 29 8.67 4.81 4.67
N TRP A 30 7.57 4.13 4.87
CA TRP A 30 6.94 3.91 6.17
C TRP A 30 6.73 2.42 6.40
N ALA A 31 7.08 1.95 7.60
CA ALA A 31 6.80 0.59 8.06
C ALA A 31 5.69 0.63 9.12
N ILE A 32 4.68 -0.19 8.93
CA ILE A 32 3.52 -0.30 9.80
C ILE A 32 3.49 -1.74 10.33
N PRO A 33 3.72 -1.96 11.63
CA PRO A 33 3.58 -3.28 12.21
C PRO A 33 2.10 -3.68 12.26
N LEU A 34 1.80 -4.89 11.81
CA LEU A 34 0.48 -5.52 11.79
C LEU A 34 0.57 -6.79 12.63
N ASP A 35 0.08 -6.72 13.87
CA ASP A 35 0.20 -7.81 14.83
C ASP A 35 -0.83 -8.92 14.57
N GLY A 36 -0.42 -10.16 14.66
CA GLY A 36 -1.27 -11.32 14.41
C GLY A 36 -1.57 -11.55 12.93
N GLY A 37 -2.79 -11.99 12.64
CA GLY A 37 -3.26 -12.29 11.27
C GLY A 37 -3.13 -13.76 10.87
N GLY A 38 -2.29 -14.55 11.55
CA GLY A 38 -2.01 -15.94 11.16
C GLY A 38 -1.21 -16.06 9.86
N PRO A 39 -0.89 -17.26 9.40
CA PRO A 39 -0.11 -17.48 8.19
C PRO A 39 -0.92 -17.21 6.91
N GLY A 40 -0.23 -17.04 5.80
CA GLY A 40 -0.84 -17.00 4.46
C GLY A 40 -1.50 -15.67 4.09
N ARG A 41 -1.22 -14.57 4.79
CA ARG A 41 -1.74 -13.24 4.42
C ARG A 41 -1.02 -12.69 3.21
N THR A 42 -1.79 -12.01 2.37
CA THR A 42 -1.32 -11.40 1.12
C THR A 42 -1.41 -9.88 1.17
N ILE A 43 -0.82 -9.23 0.19
CA ILE A 43 -0.98 -7.79 0.02
C ILE A 43 -2.44 -7.42 -0.28
N GLY A 44 -3.22 -8.32 -0.86
CA GLY A 44 -4.65 -8.16 -1.09
C GLY A 44 -5.41 -7.88 0.21
N ASP A 45 -5.08 -8.60 1.28
CA ASP A 45 -5.66 -8.38 2.63
C ASP A 45 -5.38 -6.96 3.14
N ALA A 46 -4.12 -6.52 3.04
CA ALA A 46 -3.73 -5.17 3.47
C ALA A 46 -4.39 -4.08 2.61
N ARG A 47 -4.49 -4.30 1.30
CA ARG A 47 -5.16 -3.38 0.37
C ARG A 47 -6.65 -3.26 0.64
N ALA A 48 -7.33 -4.38 0.92
CA ALA A 48 -8.74 -4.38 1.29
C ALA A 48 -9.01 -3.51 2.53
N ILE A 49 -8.10 -3.53 3.52
CA ILE A 49 -8.19 -2.70 4.72
C ILE A 49 -7.92 -1.22 4.42
N LEU A 50 -6.93 -0.94 3.56
CA LEU A 50 -6.57 0.44 3.24
C LEU A 50 -7.56 1.14 2.31
N PHE A 51 -8.13 0.40 1.33
CA PHE A 51 -8.89 0.96 0.23
C PHE A 51 -10.31 0.38 0.09
N GLY A 52 -10.61 -0.77 0.73
CA GLY A 52 -11.86 -1.52 0.55
C GLY A 52 -13.07 -0.85 1.22
N ASP A 53 -12.89 -0.18 2.34
CA ASP A 53 -13.97 0.56 2.98
C ASP A 53 -14.16 1.91 2.27
N ARG A 54 -15.24 2.02 1.50
CA ARG A 54 -15.67 3.28 0.86
C ARG A 54 -16.03 4.40 1.86
N ARG A 55 -15.83 4.19 3.15
CA ARG A 55 -16.04 5.23 4.14
C ARG A 55 -14.95 6.28 3.98
N PRO A 56 -15.28 7.51 3.60
CA PRO A 56 -14.30 8.59 3.55
C PRO A 56 -13.67 8.65 4.94
N ALA A 57 -12.34 8.78 4.96
CA ALA A 57 -11.55 8.82 6.19
C ALA A 57 -12.31 9.56 7.28
N THR A 58 -12.63 8.85 8.35
CA THR A 58 -13.48 9.36 9.46
C THR A 58 -12.81 10.54 10.18
N ASN A 59 -11.54 10.79 9.85
CA ASN A 59 -10.79 11.90 10.41
C ASN A 59 -11.10 13.19 9.63
N VAL A 60 -11.81 14.11 10.27
CA VAL A 60 -12.17 15.43 9.73
C VAL A 60 -10.93 16.20 9.24
N ALA A 61 -9.77 16.04 9.89
CA ALA A 61 -8.51 16.66 9.47
C ALA A 61 -8.01 16.12 8.13
N VAL A 62 -8.11 14.80 7.89
CA VAL A 62 -7.75 14.18 6.60
C VAL A 62 -8.72 14.65 5.51
N ARG A 63 -10.03 14.71 5.81
CA ARG A 63 -11.03 15.24 4.87
C ARG A 63 -10.77 16.70 4.56
N GLY A 64 -10.53 17.53 5.59
CA GLY A 64 -10.21 18.96 5.43
C GLY A 64 -8.97 19.17 4.58
N LEU A 65 -7.94 18.36 4.77
CA LEU A 65 -6.73 18.40 3.97
C LEU A 65 -6.98 18.02 2.50
N PHE A 66 -7.76 16.96 2.25
CA PHE A 66 -8.17 16.62 0.88
C PHE A 66 -9.00 17.74 0.23
N THR A 67 -9.90 18.36 0.98
CA THR A 67 -10.68 19.51 0.50
C THR A 67 -9.79 20.70 0.19
N LEU A 68 -8.83 21.03 1.09
CA LEU A 68 -7.85 22.09 0.86
C LEU A 68 -6.98 21.79 -0.36
N ARG A 69 -6.48 20.56 -0.48
CA ARG A 69 -5.71 20.13 -1.65
C ARG A 69 -6.50 20.27 -2.95
N LEU A 70 -7.79 19.86 -2.94
CA LEU A 70 -8.66 19.99 -4.10
C LEU A 70 -8.95 21.47 -4.42
N ALA A 71 -9.15 22.32 -3.40
CA ALA A 71 -9.34 23.75 -3.60
C ALA A 71 -8.10 24.41 -4.20
N VAL A 72 -6.92 24.14 -3.62
CA VAL A 72 -5.62 24.63 -4.13
C VAL A 72 -5.35 24.05 -5.53
N GLY A 73 -5.61 22.74 -5.73
CA GLY A 73 -5.47 22.08 -7.02
C GLY A 73 -6.34 22.69 -8.12
N ARG A 74 -7.59 23.09 -7.77
CA ARG A 74 -8.49 23.79 -8.70
C ARG A 74 -7.99 25.18 -9.06
N VAL A 75 -7.57 25.97 -8.06
CA VAL A 75 -7.08 27.34 -8.27
C VAL A 75 -5.83 27.35 -9.17
N PHE A 76 -4.92 26.42 -8.96
CA PHE A 76 -3.68 26.33 -9.72
C PHE A 76 -3.75 25.38 -10.93
N GLY A 77 -4.90 24.75 -11.18
CA GLY A 77 -5.07 23.79 -12.28
C GLY A 77 -4.25 22.49 -12.11
N TRP A 78 -3.85 22.17 -10.86
CA TRP A 78 -2.95 21.03 -10.57
C TRP A 78 -3.66 19.67 -10.61
N ASP A 79 -4.98 19.67 -10.44
CA ASP A 79 -5.80 18.45 -10.44
C ASP A 79 -6.34 18.06 -11.82
N ARG A 80 -5.92 18.77 -12.89
CA ARG A 80 -6.25 18.33 -14.24
C ARG A 80 -5.57 17.01 -14.50
N GLU A 81 -6.37 15.92 -14.54
CA GLU A 81 -5.90 14.66 -15.11
C GLU A 81 -5.37 14.96 -16.51
N ARG A 82 -4.08 14.78 -16.73
CA ARG A 82 -3.61 14.72 -18.10
C ARG A 82 -4.20 13.47 -18.71
N HIS A 83 -5.06 13.63 -19.67
CA HIS A 83 -5.43 12.58 -20.62
C HIS A 83 -4.23 12.33 -21.54
N ASP A 84 -3.16 11.85 -20.95
CA ASP A 84 -1.97 11.44 -21.70
C ASP A 84 -2.21 10.07 -22.33
N PRO A 85 -1.62 9.81 -23.49
CA PRO A 85 -1.75 8.52 -24.15
C PRO A 85 -1.32 7.37 -23.21
N PRO A 86 -1.82 6.14 -23.45
CA PRO A 86 -1.47 4.95 -22.67
C PRO A 86 0.04 4.72 -22.46
N ALA A 87 0.86 5.22 -23.40
CA ALA A 87 2.32 5.18 -23.35
C ALA A 87 2.94 5.93 -22.16
N ALA A 88 2.17 6.79 -21.49
CA ALA A 88 2.64 7.54 -20.33
C ALA A 88 2.48 6.80 -19.00
N SER A 89 1.67 5.75 -18.94
CA SER A 89 1.50 4.86 -17.78
C SER A 89 2.64 3.83 -17.72
N TYR A 90 3.08 3.49 -16.51
CA TYR A 90 4.12 2.47 -16.31
C TYR A 90 3.63 1.03 -16.49
N VAL A 91 2.37 0.82 -16.84
CA VAL A 91 1.84 -0.49 -17.27
C VAL A 91 2.68 -1.11 -18.41
N HIS A 92 3.24 -0.27 -19.30
CA HIS A 92 4.10 -0.76 -20.41
C HIS A 92 5.44 -1.37 -19.93
N ARG A 93 5.86 -1.11 -18.69
CA ARG A 93 7.09 -1.68 -18.10
C ARG A 93 6.89 -3.04 -17.47
N LEU A 94 5.65 -3.48 -17.35
CA LEU A 94 5.32 -4.79 -16.81
C LEU A 94 5.61 -5.87 -17.84
N THR A 95 6.23 -6.94 -17.40
CA THR A 95 6.36 -8.15 -18.21
C THR A 95 5.02 -8.85 -18.35
N GLU A 96 4.92 -9.79 -19.28
CA GLU A 96 3.71 -10.63 -19.40
C GLU A 96 3.48 -11.45 -18.13
N ALA A 97 4.55 -11.95 -17.52
CA ALA A 97 4.48 -12.65 -16.23
C ALA A 97 3.92 -11.74 -15.11
N ASP A 98 4.32 -10.47 -15.04
CA ASP A 98 3.78 -9.52 -14.05
C ASP A 98 2.27 -9.31 -14.24
N ARG A 99 1.84 -9.25 -15.49
CA ARG A 99 0.42 -9.02 -15.84
C ARG A 99 -0.44 -10.25 -15.55
N SER A 100 0.05 -11.44 -15.91
CA SER A 100 -0.68 -12.70 -15.73
C SER A 100 -0.76 -13.13 -14.26
N GLN A 101 0.26 -12.81 -13.44
CA GLN A 101 0.29 -13.13 -12.02
C GLN A 101 -0.41 -12.08 -11.14
N SER A 102 -0.77 -10.94 -11.73
CA SER A 102 -1.44 -9.88 -10.96
C SER A 102 -2.85 -10.27 -10.57
N GLU A 103 -3.15 -10.24 -9.27
CA GLU A 103 -4.49 -10.49 -8.70
C GLU A 103 -5.52 -9.43 -9.12
N VAL A 104 -5.04 -8.28 -9.60
CA VAL A 104 -5.87 -7.15 -10.05
C VAL A 104 -5.44 -6.76 -11.45
N SER A 105 -6.39 -6.56 -12.35
CA SER A 105 -6.11 -6.17 -13.72
C SER A 105 -5.29 -4.89 -13.79
N PRO A 106 -4.11 -4.89 -14.45
CA PRO A 106 -3.32 -3.69 -14.66
C PRO A 106 -4.11 -2.56 -15.30
N GLY A 107 -4.00 -1.35 -14.77
CA GLY A 107 -4.73 -0.18 -15.23
C GLY A 107 -6.08 0.05 -14.54
N SER A 108 -6.58 -0.87 -13.69
CA SER A 108 -7.81 -0.68 -12.90
C SER A 108 -7.64 0.47 -11.90
N ARG A 109 -8.76 1.12 -11.55
CA ARG A 109 -8.75 2.26 -10.62
C ARG A 109 -9.06 1.80 -9.19
N GLU A 110 -8.28 2.31 -8.24
CA GLU A 110 -8.48 2.15 -6.81
C GLU A 110 -8.38 3.53 -6.13
N GLY A 111 -9.53 4.15 -5.90
CA GLY A 111 -9.59 5.55 -5.50
C GLY A 111 -8.91 6.46 -6.54
N PRO A 112 -7.96 7.31 -6.11
CA PRO A 112 -7.23 8.18 -7.02
C PRO A 112 -6.09 7.47 -7.77
N PHE A 113 -5.79 6.22 -7.41
CA PHE A 113 -4.69 5.45 -7.97
C PHE A 113 -5.13 4.58 -9.14
N ARG A 114 -4.19 4.31 -10.03
CA ARG A 114 -4.27 3.28 -11.05
C ARG A 114 -3.34 2.14 -10.65
N VAL A 115 -3.88 0.93 -10.50
CA VAL A 115 -3.10 -0.25 -10.13
C VAL A 115 -2.23 -0.65 -11.32
N LEU A 116 -0.93 -0.82 -11.09
CA LEU A 116 0.00 -1.39 -12.07
C LEU A 116 0.01 -2.90 -11.94
N TYR A 117 0.19 -3.41 -10.73
CA TYR A 117 0.05 -4.82 -10.38
C TYR A 117 -0.25 -5.02 -8.89
N ALA A 118 -0.77 -6.18 -8.54
CA ALA A 118 -0.86 -6.71 -7.19
C ALA A 118 -0.45 -8.19 -7.23
N LEU A 119 0.68 -8.50 -6.61
CA LEU A 119 1.24 -9.84 -6.48
C LEU A 119 1.13 -10.28 -5.02
N GLY A 120 1.18 -11.54 -4.69
CA GLY A 120 0.92 -12.07 -3.34
C GLY A 120 1.48 -11.27 -2.16
N SER A 121 2.71 -10.74 -2.25
CA SER A 121 3.35 -9.97 -1.17
C SER A 121 3.57 -8.49 -1.45
N GLU A 122 3.34 -8.02 -2.68
CA GLU A 122 3.55 -6.62 -3.05
C GLU A 122 2.51 -6.09 -4.04
N ALA A 123 2.29 -4.78 -4.03
CA ALA A 123 1.48 -4.09 -5.03
C ALA A 123 2.10 -2.75 -5.41
N LEU A 124 1.88 -2.34 -6.65
CA LEU A 124 2.34 -1.07 -7.16
C LEU A 124 1.17 -0.35 -7.83
N SER A 125 0.98 0.90 -7.45
CA SER A 125 -0.04 1.77 -8.05
C SER A 125 0.56 3.10 -8.44
N GLU A 126 0.04 3.74 -9.48
CA GLU A 126 0.45 5.06 -9.92
C GLU A 126 -0.66 6.10 -9.74
N LEU A 127 -0.25 7.33 -9.48
CA LEU A 127 -1.11 8.50 -9.47
C LEU A 127 -0.44 9.57 -10.32
N ARG A 128 -1.15 10.06 -11.33
CA ARG A 128 -0.63 11.07 -12.23
C ARG A 128 -1.56 12.26 -12.33
N ASN A 129 -0.97 13.45 -12.23
CA ASN A 129 -1.64 14.72 -12.49
C ASN A 129 -0.65 15.71 -13.17
N ALA A 130 -1.07 16.96 -13.36
CA ALA A 130 -0.25 17.97 -14.04
C ALA A 130 1.07 18.31 -13.30
N THR A 131 1.16 18.05 -11.99
CA THR A 131 2.29 18.45 -11.14
C THR A 131 3.18 17.30 -10.72
N VAL A 132 2.64 16.08 -10.65
CA VAL A 132 3.39 14.93 -10.13
C VAL A 132 2.98 13.63 -10.82
N HIS A 133 3.95 12.75 -11.03
CA HIS A 133 3.73 11.34 -11.28
C HIS A 133 4.30 10.58 -10.10
N ALA A 134 3.43 10.15 -9.21
CA ALA A 134 3.77 9.45 -7.98
C ALA A 134 3.39 7.97 -8.09
N PHE A 135 4.14 7.14 -7.36
CA PHE A 135 3.87 5.71 -7.27
C PHE A 135 3.80 5.34 -5.79
N LEU A 136 2.82 4.54 -5.46
CA LEU A 136 2.65 3.90 -4.16
C LEU A 136 3.01 2.43 -4.31
N ALA A 137 4.15 2.04 -3.74
CA ALA A 137 4.52 0.65 -3.59
C ALA A 137 4.15 0.17 -2.18
N LEU A 138 3.41 -0.92 -2.11
CA LEU A 138 3.07 -1.63 -0.89
C LEU A 138 3.82 -2.95 -0.87
N ALA A 139 4.37 -3.33 0.29
CA ALA A 139 4.94 -4.65 0.48
C ALA A 139 4.54 -5.19 1.86
N LEU A 140 4.14 -6.45 1.90
CA LEU A 140 3.79 -7.16 3.13
C LEU A 140 4.84 -8.22 3.40
N THR A 141 5.57 -8.09 4.49
CA THR A 141 6.61 -9.04 4.89
C THR A 141 6.23 -9.74 6.20
N PRO A 142 6.40 -11.06 6.31
CA PRO A 142 6.13 -11.77 7.56
C PRO A 142 7.15 -11.41 8.63
N ARG A 143 6.74 -11.44 9.89
CA ARG A 143 7.56 -11.34 11.09
C ARG A 143 7.02 -12.30 12.16
N PRO A 144 7.77 -12.62 13.22
CA PRO A 144 7.34 -13.61 14.23
C PRO A 144 5.97 -13.32 14.85
N GLU A 145 5.64 -12.04 15.05
CA GLU A 145 4.38 -11.62 15.69
C GLU A 145 3.28 -11.18 14.69
N GLY A 146 3.47 -11.40 13.39
CA GLY A 146 2.51 -11.00 12.37
C GLY A 146 3.19 -10.52 11.08
N TYR A 147 2.95 -9.27 10.67
CA TYR A 147 3.48 -8.74 9.41
C TYR A 147 3.98 -7.32 9.58
N THR A 148 4.85 -6.90 8.66
CA THR A 148 5.20 -5.50 8.45
C THR A 148 4.66 -5.07 7.09
N LEU A 149 3.82 -4.05 7.09
CA LEU A 149 3.35 -3.40 5.87
C LEU A 149 4.23 -2.19 5.58
N TYR A 150 4.97 -2.25 4.47
CA TYR A 150 5.73 -1.11 3.96
C TYR A 150 4.86 -0.29 3.00
N LEU A 151 4.89 1.02 3.17
CA LEU A 151 4.39 2.02 2.22
C LEU A 151 5.57 2.82 1.69
N ALA A 152 5.90 2.65 0.43
CA ALA A 152 6.98 3.40 -0.21
C ALA A 152 6.42 4.31 -1.30
N ILE A 153 6.83 5.56 -1.27
CA ILE A 153 6.41 6.58 -2.22
C ILE A 153 7.57 6.93 -3.14
N TYR A 154 7.37 6.74 -4.42
CA TYR A 154 8.28 7.20 -5.46
C TYR A 154 7.67 8.40 -6.17
N VAL A 155 8.50 9.35 -6.57
CA VAL A 155 8.04 10.58 -7.21
C VAL A 155 8.92 10.91 -8.41
N LYS A 156 8.32 10.89 -9.60
CA LYS A 156 8.94 11.37 -10.82
C LYS A 156 8.63 12.86 -11.00
N ARG A 157 9.65 13.64 -11.22
CA ARG A 157 9.47 15.05 -11.57
C ARG A 157 8.85 15.17 -12.97
N VAL A 158 7.73 15.85 -13.09
CA VAL A 158 7.02 16.09 -14.36
C VAL A 158 6.98 17.57 -14.73
N SER A 159 7.33 18.44 -13.77
CA SER A 159 7.42 19.88 -13.97
C SER A 159 8.47 20.49 -13.04
N LEU A 160 8.89 21.73 -13.32
CA LEU A 160 9.77 22.50 -12.43
C LEU A 160 9.10 22.81 -11.07
N PHE A 161 7.78 22.77 -11.00
CA PHE A 161 7.01 22.97 -9.76
C PHE A 161 6.90 21.72 -8.89
N THR A 162 7.26 20.53 -9.37
CA THR A 162 7.18 19.29 -8.58
C THR A 162 7.91 19.40 -7.25
N PRO A 163 9.17 19.91 -7.14
CA PRO A 163 9.84 20.02 -5.86
C PRO A 163 9.14 20.95 -4.87
N LEU A 164 8.63 22.09 -5.34
CA LEU A 164 7.90 23.06 -4.52
C LEU A 164 6.59 22.46 -4.02
N TYR A 165 5.85 21.78 -4.90
CA TYR A 165 4.63 21.05 -4.54
C TYR A 165 4.92 20.00 -3.49
N MET A 166 5.96 19.19 -3.67
CA MET A 166 6.34 18.15 -2.70
C MET A 166 6.75 18.76 -1.36
N ALA A 167 7.53 19.83 -1.34
CA ALA A 167 7.92 20.52 -0.11
C ALA A 167 6.69 21.06 0.65
N LEU A 168 5.70 21.58 -0.06
CA LEU A 168 4.48 22.12 0.54
C LEU A 168 3.61 21.02 1.17
N ILE A 169 3.48 19.86 0.53
CA ILE A 169 2.59 18.79 1.00
C ILE A 169 3.28 17.82 1.97
N ASP A 170 4.61 17.74 1.99
CA ASP A 170 5.37 16.81 2.82
C ASP A 170 5.07 16.92 4.33
N PRO A 171 4.98 18.09 4.97
CA PRO A 171 4.62 18.18 6.38
C PRO A 171 3.28 17.54 6.67
N PHE A 172 2.26 17.81 5.82
CA PHE A 172 0.92 17.24 5.99
C PHE A 172 0.90 15.73 5.80
N ARG A 173 1.64 15.23 4.82
CA ARG A 173 1.77 13.78 4.59
C ARG A 173 2.37 13.10 5.81
N ARG A 174 3.47 13.65 6.33
CA ARG A 174 4.22 13.05 7.45
C ARG A 174 3.45 13.10 8.76
N TRP A 175 2.77 14.19 9.05
CA TRP A 175 2.19 14.43 10.36
C TRP A 175 0.72 14.04 10.45
N ILE A 176 0.00 13.99 9.34
CA ILE A 176 -1.44 13.71 9.31
C ILE A 176 -1.74 12.43 8.53
N VAL A 177 -1.30 12.35 7.25
CA VAL A 177 -1.73 11.26 6.35
C VAL A 177 -1.15 9.92 6.77
N TYR A 178 0.16 9.82 6.92
CA TYR A 178 0.79 8.55 7.27
C TYR A 178 0.43 8.03 8.66
N PRO A 179 0.39 8.85 9.72
CA PRO A 179 -0.11 8.39 11.01
C PRO A 179 -1.57 7.92 10.97
N ALA A 180 -2.41 8.59 10.17
CA ALA A 180 -3.81 8.18 9.99
C ALA A 180 -3.92 6.84 9.24
N LEU A 181 -3.19 6.67 8.14
CA LEU A 181 -3.12 5.41 7.39
C LEU A 181 -2.56 4.28 8.25
N GLY A 182 -1.51 4.55 9.04
CA GLY A 182 -0.93 3.57 9.96
C GLY A 182 -1.95 3.09 10.99
N ARG A 183 -2.69 4.01 11.62
CA ARG A 183 -3.76 3.64 12.57
C ARG A 183 -4.89 2.87 11.89
N GLN A 184 -5.32 3.31 10.71
CA GLN A 184 -6.35 2.62 9.94
C GLN A 184 -5.92 1.19 9.59
N ALA A 185 -4.69 1.01 9.09
CA ALA A 185 -4.15 -0.30 8.77
C ALA A 185 -4.12 -1.21 10.00
N GLN A 186 -3.55 -0.75 11.12
CA GLN A 186 -3.47 -1.53 12.35
C GLN A 186 -4.83 -1.89 12.92
N GLN A 187 -5.72 -0.92 13.04
CA GLN A 187 -7.06 -1.15 13.60
C GLN A 187 -7.92 -2.02 12.68
N GLY A 188 -7.82 -1.81 11.37
CA GLY A 188 -8.51 -2.63 10.38
C GLY A 188 -8.01 -4.06 10.40
N TRP A 189 -6.68 -4.25 10.47
CA TRP A 189 -6.04 -5.55 10.57
C TRP A 189 -6.46 -6.31 11.83
N LEU A 190 -6.37 -5.66 12.98
CA LEU A 190 -6.79 -6.26 14.24
C LEU A 190 -8.27 -6.66 14.22
N ARG A 191 -9.14 -5.82 13.67
CA ARG A 191 -10.58 -6.15 13.54
C ARG A 191 -10.84 -7.32 12.62
N ALA A 192 -10.16 -7.35 11.47
CA ALA A 192 -10.33 -8.41 10.48
C ALA A 192 -9.83 -9.76 10.98
N TYR A 193 -8.76 -9.78 11.80
CA TYR A 193 -8.03 -10.99 12.16
C TYR A 193 -7.92 -11.23 13.67
N ALA A 194 -8.70 -10.56 14.51
CA ALA A 194 -8.71 -10.76 15.96
C ALA A 194 -9.03 -12.22 16.33
N THR A 195 -9.92 -12.87 15.59
CA THR A 195 -10.39 -14.23 15.83
C THR A 195 -9.35 -15.29 15.42
N ALA A 196 -8.46 -14.99 14.49
CA ALA A 196 -7.41 -15.93 14.05
C ALA A 196 -6.36 -16.21 15.15
N ARG A 197 -6.38 -15.44 16.23
CA ARG A 197 -5.50 -15.63 17.40
C ARG A 197 -6.04 -16.68 18.38
N GLN A 198 -7.29 -17.16 18.23
CA GLN A 198 -8.01 -17.96 19.22
C GLN A 198 -8.20 -19.44 18.83
N THR A 199 -7.65 -19.93 17.75
CA THR A 199 -7.67 -21.37 17.47
C THR A 199 -6.36 -21.98 17.99
N PRO A 200 -6.31 -22.50 19.23
CA PRO A 200 -5.21 -23.36 19.63
C PRO A 200 -5.28 -24.57 18.71
N SER A 201 -4.13 -24.99 18.19
CA SER A 201 -3.94 -26.27 17.55
C SER A 201 -4.60 -27.34 18.43
N ARG A 202 -5.74 -27.87 18.00
CA ARG A 202 -6.36 -29.01 18.62
C ARG A 202 -5.42 -30.17 18.37
N GLY A 203 -4.66 -30.53 19.42
CA GLY A 203 -3.69 -31.58 19.36
C GLY A 203 -4.35 -32.87 18.87
N ASP A 204 -3.82 -33.38 17.78
CA ASP A 204 -3.96 -34.76 17.37
C ASP A 204 -3.32 -35.63 18.46
N GLY A 205 -4.11 -36.29 19.27
CA GLY A 205 -3.60 -37.10 20.32
C GLY A 205 -4.67 -37.78 21.16
N GLU A 206 -5.56 -38.54 20.55
CA GLU A 206 -6.21 -39.65 21.25
C GLU A 206 -6.57 -40.72 20.23
N ALA A 207 -5.65 -41.64 20.02
CA ALA A 207 -5.92 -42.92 19.38
C ALA A 207 -6.85 -43.73 20.28
N PRO A 208 -7.95 -44.30 19.78
CA PRO A 208 -8.77 -45.20 20.58
C PRO A 208 -8.00 -46.47 20.90
N ALA A 209 -7.89 -46.80 22.18
CA ALA A 209 -7.35 -48.04 22.66
C ALA A 209 -8.17 -49.21 22.09
N VAL A 210 -7.51 -50.08 21.33
CA VAL A 210 -8.06 -51.37 20.90
C VAL A 210 -8.13 -52.28 22.11
N ASP A 211 -9.32 -52.54 22.59
CA ASP A 211 -9.60 -53.55 23.59
C ASP A 211 -9.51 -54.95 22.97
N VAL A 212 -8.43 -55.65 23.24
CA VAL A 212 -8.25 -57.06 22.89
C VAL A 212 -8.72 -57.88 24.08
N ARG A 213 -9.93 -58.41 23.99
CA ARG A 213 -10.38 -59.53 24.85
C ARG A 213 -10.91 -60.66 24.00
N SER A 214 -10.19 -61.79 24.14
CA SER A 214 -10.54 -63.22 24.00
C SER A 214 -10.85 -63.71 22.61
#